data_a0fa602bcaf6919814f1860d21693175
#
_entry.id   a0fa602bcaf6919814f1860d21693175
#
_cell.length_a   1.000
_cell.length_b   1.000
_cell.length_c   1.000
_cell.angle_alpha   90.00
_cell.angle_beta   90.00
_cell.angle_gamma   90.00
#
_symmetry.space_group_name_H-M   'P 1'
#
loop_
_entity.id
_entity.type
_entity.pdbx_description
1 polymer ?
#
loop_
_entity_poly.entity_id
_entity_poly.type
_entity_poly.pdbx_seq_one_letter_code
_entity_poly.pdbx_strand_id
1 'polypeptide(L)'
;PRHVFVPVGQAVRRQDLRALGTGEVVIKIVSPLVINKSDVGGVAFAKADPAAVNKACASMLRTVVSRSRTSERKAVRESLRGFLIAEKVVFDDVGFGSEILLGLRNSRDFGPVLTMGSGGLDVEYMNARLKEGKAVAIASAHLLDDARARELLEPLTFYGKLAAEFRGRKPLVSPKVLVDTFLRFRDLAAAFSVFSGTTPFVLEEAEV
;
A
#
# COMPACT_ATOMS: atom_id res chain seq x y z
N PRO A 1 -2.91 -9.16 -5.04
CA PRO A 1 -2.29 -10.46 -4.79
C PRO A 1 -3.25 -11.39 -4.04
N ARG A 2 -3.13 -12.71 -4.32
CA ARG A 2 -3.89 -13.73 -3.59
C ARG A 2 -3.41 -13.76 -2.14
N HIS A 3 -4.31 -13.96 -1.22
CA HIS A 3 -4.00 -13.95 0.21
C HIS A 3 -4.89 -14.89 1.01
N VAL A 4 -4.44 -15.19 2.23
CA VAL A 4 -5.19 -15.91 3.25
C VAL A 4 -4.99 -15.24 4.61
N PHE A 5 -6.03 -15.19 5.41
CA PHE A 5 -5.96 -14.74 6.80
C PHE A 5 -5.92 -15.96 7.72
N VAL A 6 -4.96 -15.99 8.64
CA VAL A 6 -4.82 -17.04 9.65
C VAL A 6 -4.87 -16.42 11.03
N PRO A 7 -5.87 -16.74 11.87
CA PRO A 7 -5.98 -16.22 13.23
C PRO A 7 -4.79 -16.59 14.11
N VAL A 8 -4.50 -15.76 15.12
CA VAL A 8 -3.51 -16.11 16.15
C VAL A 8 -3.90 -17.42 16.84
N GLY A 9 -2.91 -18.28 17.08
CA GLY A 9 -3.12 -19.60 17.68
C GLY A 9 -3.48 -20.71 16.69
N GLN A 10 -3.77 -20.39 15.45
CA GLN A 10 -3.94 -21.39 14.40
C GLN A 10 -2.64 -21.63 13.63
N ALA A 11 -2.37 -22.90 13.31
CA ALA A 11 -1.24 -23.25 12.45
C ALA A 11 -1.64 -23.13 10.96
N VAL A 12 -0.76 -22.54 10.18
CA VAL A 12 -0.88 -22.51 8.73
C VAL A 12 -0.69 -23.91 8.18
N ARG A 13 -1.60 -24.36 7.33
CA ARG A 13 -1.61 -25.70 6.71
C ARG A 13 -1.28 -25.58 5.23
N ARG A 14 -0.91 -26.71 4.62
CA ARG A 14 -0.60 -26.76 3.17
C ARG A 14 -1.78 -26.30 2.31
N GLN A 15 -3.01 -26.59 2.71
CA GLN A 15 -4.21 -26.16 1.98
C GLN A 15 -4.36 -24.63 1.96
N ASP A 16 -3.97 -23.94 3.03
CA ASP A 16 -4.09 -22.49 3.14
C ASP A 16 -3.14 -21.77 2.18
N LEU A 17 -2.00 -22.40 1.87
CA LEU A 17 -0.99 -21.86 0.96
C LEU A 17 -1.17 -22.25 -0.52
N ARG A 18 -2.07 -23.19 -0.84
CA ARG A 18 -2.25 -23.68 -2.22
C ARG A 18 -2.55 -22.57 -3.22
N ALA A 19 -3.37 -21.61 -2.82
CA ALA A 19 -3.75 -20.49 -3.69
C ALA A 19 -2.63 -19.45 -3.89
N LEU A 20 -1.60 -19.46 -3.04
CA LEU A 20 -0.54 -18.45 -3.03
C LEU A 20 0.67 -18.83 -3.92
N GLY A 21 0.61 -20.00 -4.56
CA GLY A 21 1.72 -20.50 -5.37
C GLY A 21 2.84 -21.17 -4.54
N THR A 22 3.97 -21.47 -5.19
CA THR A 22 5.09 -22.20 -4.57
C THR A 22 6.31 -21.32 -4.24
N GLY A 23 6.23 -20.04 -4.52
CA GLY A 23 7.34 -19.09 -4.33
C GLY A 23 7.47 -18.57 -2.90
N GLU A 24 7.81 -17.30 -2.79
CA GLU A 24 7.81 -16.57 -1.52
C GLU A 24 6.44 -15.97 -1.23
N VAL A 25 6.13 -15.90 0.06
CA VAL A 25 4.96 -15.19 0.59
C VAL A 25 5.39 -14.04 1.50
N VAL A 26 4.57 -13.01 1.56
CA VAL A 26 4.68 -11.91 2.51
C VAL A 26 3.72 -12.18 3.65
N ILE A 27 4.20 -12.10 4.88
CA ILE A 27 3.41 -12.27 6.09
C ILE A 27 3.30 -10.91 6.77
N LYS A 28 2.08 -10.44 7.00
CA LYS A 28 1.81 -9.17 7.70
C LYS A 28 0.98 -9.44 8.93
N ILE A 29 1.41 -8.89 10.08
CA ILE A 29 0.61 -8.99 11.31
C ILE A 29 -0.66 -8.16 11.16
N VAL A 30 -1.76 -8.65 11.74
CA VAL A 30 -3.05 -7.95 11.77
C VAL A 30 -3.37 -7.56 13.20
N SER A 31 -3.40 -6.26 13.47
CA SER A 31 -3.72 -5.68 14.77
C SER A 31 -4.19 -4.23 14.57
N PRO A 32 -5.22 -3.77 15.28
CA PRO A 32 -5.64 -2.37 15.24
C PRO A 32 -4.65 -1.42 15.94
N LEU A 33 -3.76 -1.93 16.79
CA LEU A 33 -2.78 -1.12 17.50
C LEU A 33 -1.39 -1.09 16.83
N VAL A 34 -1.16 -1.91 15.81
CA VAL A 34 0.11 -1.97 15.06
C VAL A 34 -0.09 -1.32 13.70
N ILE A 35 0.08 0.00 13.63
CA ILE A 35 -0.09 0.79 12.40
C ILE A 35 1.14 0.59 11.50
N ASN A 36 2.32 1.00 11.94
CA ASN A 36 3.58 0.88 11.20
C ASN A 36 4.20 -0.52 11.40
N LYS A 37 3.67 -1.50 10.66
CA LYS A 37 4.03 -2.91 10.84
C LYS A 37 5.51 -3.19 10.62
N SER A 38 6.14 -2.54 9.65
CA SER A 38 7.57 -2.73 9.31
C SER A 38 8.49 -2.35 10.45
N ASP A 39 8.22 -1.26 11.16
CA ASP A 39 9.07 -0.71 12.22
C ASP A 39 9.18 -1.66 13.42
N VAL A 40 8.10 -2.35 13.72
CA VAL A 40 8.04 -3.29 14.85
C VAL A 40 8.30 -4.74 14.44
N GLY A 41 8.67 -5.00 13.18
CA GLY A 41 8.89 -6.37 12.68
C GLY A 41 7.60 -7.14 12.42
N GLY A 42 6.52 -6.45 12.10
CA GLY A 42 5.22 -7.00 11.74
C GLY A 42 5.07 -7.38 10.27
N VAL A 43 6.16 -7.35 9.49
CA VAL A 43 6.24 -7.85 8.12
C VAL A 43 7.40 -8.83 8.02
N ALA A 44 7.19 -9.97 7.38
CA ALA A 44 8.23 -10.98 7.14
C ALA A 44 8.01 -11.66 5.78
N PHE A 45 9.09 -12.20 5.24
CA PHE A 45 9.08 -13.01 4.03
C PHE A 45 9.42 -14.45 4.39
N ALA A 46 8.77 -15.40 3.73
CA ALA A 46 9.04 -16.83 3.91
C ALA A 46 8.77 -17.59 2.60
N LYS A 47 9.38 -18.76 2.45
CA LYS A 47 8.94 -19.70 1.42
C LYS A 47 7.49 -20.09 1.67
N ALA A 48 6.72 -20.35 0.61
CA ALA A 48 5.33 -20.83 0.68
C ALA A 48 5.27 -22.30 1.17
N ASP A 49 5.83 -22.53 2.34
CA ASP A 49 5.90 -23.81 3.03
C ASP A 49 5.35 -23.66 4.46
N PRO A 50 4.46 -24.55 4.94
CA PRO A 50 3.84 -24.42 6.25
C PRO A 50 4.84 -24.31 7.42
N ALA A 51 5.95 -25.05 7.39
CA ALA A 51 6.93 -25.00 8.46
C ALA A 51 7.64 -23.65 8.51
N ALA A 52 8.07 -23.13 7.35
CA ALA A 52 8.71 -21.83 7.22
C ALA A 52 7.77 -20.70 7.64
N VAL A 53 6.52 -20.72 7.17
CA VAL A 53 5.51 -19.71 7.49
C VAL A 53 5.16 -19.73 8.98
N ASN A 54 4.89 -20.89 9.57
CA ASN A 54 4.59 -20.99 10.99
C ASN A 54 5.76 -20.52 11.87
N LYS A 55 7.00 -20.82 11.48
CA LYS A 55 8.20 -20.33 12.18
C LYS A 55 8.29 -18.79 12.11
N ALA A 56 8.03 -18.22 10.94
CA ALA A 56 8.01 -16.77 10.75
C ALA A 56 6.90 -16.10 11.56
N CYS A 57 5.69 -16.63 11.57
CA CYS A 57 4.56 -16.14 12.38
C CYS A 57 4.91 -16.15 13.88
N ALA A 58 5.44 -17.27 14.40
CA ALA A 58 5.83 -17.38 15.80
C ALA A 58 6.95 -16.40 16.19
N SER A 59 7.92 -16.18 15.30
CA SER A 59 8.96 -15.17 15.51
C SER A 59 8.39 -13.76 15.52
N MET A 60 7.52 -13.44 14.55
CA MET A 60 6.87 -12.13 14.40
C MET A 60 6.08 -11.76 15.65
N LEU A 61 5.28 -12.66 16.22
CA LEU A 61 4.53 -12.41 17.46
C LEU A 61 5.44 -11.94 18.59
N ARG A 62 6.56 -12.63 18.80
CA ARG A 62 7.53 -12.26 19.85
C ARG A 62 8.17 -10.91 19.54
N THR A 63 8.58 -10.68 18.31
CA THR A 63 9.28 -9.46 17.89
C THR A 63 8.37 -8.24 18.03
N VAL A 64 7.15 -8.31 17.53
CA VAL A 64 6.19 -7.18 17.59
C VAL A 64 5.92 -6.78 19.04
N VAL A 65 5.66 -7.75 19.91
CA VAL A 65 5.42 -7.46 21.33
C VAL A 65 6.68 -6.91 22.02
N SER A 66 7.86 -7.46 21.72
CA SER A 66 9.12 -7.01 22.35
C SER A 66 9.54 -5.60 21.91
N ARG A 67 9.28 -5.23 20.66
CA ARG A 67 9.59 -3.91 20.10
C ARG A 67 8.56 -2.85 20.45
N SER A 68 7.38 -3.22 20.91
CA SER A 68 6.39 -2.27 21.41
C SER A 68 6.83 -1.65 22.73
N ARG A 69 6.37 -0.43 23.02
CA ARG A 69 6.64 0.24 24.30
C ARG A 69 6.21 -0.63 25.45
N THR A 70 7.01 -0.65 26.53
CA THR A 70 6.77 -1.56 27.67
C THR A 70 5.36 -1.42 28.25
N SER A 71 4.85 -0.19 28.35
CA SER A 71 3.48 0.10 28.82
C SER A 71 2.38 -0.44 27.89
N GLU A 72 2.67 -0.64 26.62
CA GLU A 72 1.70 -1.03 25.59
C GLU A 72 1.73 -2.53 25.26
N ARG A 73 2.77 -3.26 25.72
CA ARG A 73 2.99 -4.67 25.33
C ARG A 73 1.80 -5.59 25.61
N LYS A 74 1.11 -5.38 26.74
CA LYS A 74 -0.08 -6.16 27.07
C LYS A 74 -1.21 -5.86 26.08
N ALA A 75 -1.52 -4.60 25.88
CA ALA A 75 -2.56 -4.17 24.94
C ALA A 75 -2.26 -4.61 23.50
N VAL A 76 -1.01 -4.45 23.05
CA VAL A 76 -0.59 -4.93 21.73
C VAL A 76 -0.80 -6.43 21.60
N ARG A 77 -0.38 -7.23 22.60
CA ARG A 77 -0.57 -8.69 22.58
C ARG A 77 -2.05 -9.08 22.48
N GLU A 78 -2.92 -8.41 23.24
CA GLU A 78 -4.36 -8.67 23.25
C GLU A 78 -5.05 -8.20 21.96
N SER A 79 -4.47 -7.21 21.26
CA SER A 79 -4.98 -6.68 20.01
C SER A 79 -4.65 -7.51 18.77
N LEU A 80 -3.70 -8.47 18.88
CA LEU A 80 -3.27 -9.29 17.76
C LEU A 80 -4.41 -10.20 17.29
N ARG A 81 -4.79 -10.08 16.03
CA ARG A 81 -5.90 -10.85 15.41
C ARG A 81 -5.41 -12.06 14.64
N GLY A 82 -4.29 -11.93 13.95
CA GLY A 82 -3.76 -12.98 13.09
C GLY A 82 -2.68 -12.48 12.17
N PHE A 83 -2.52 -13.22 11.07
CA PHE A 83 -1.56 -12.97 10.02
C PHE A 83 -2.29 -12.91 8.68
N LEU A 84 -2.04 -11.89 7.91
CA LEU A 84 -2.34 -11.84 6.50
C LEU A 84 -1.14 -12.39 5.74
N ILE A 85 -1.32 -13.51 5.05
CA ILE A 85 -0.28 -14.17 4.27
C ILE A 85 -0.66 -13.97 2.80
N ALA A 86 0.17 -13.27 2.05
CA ALA A 86 -0.08 -12.95 0.65
C ALA A 86 1.05 -13.47 -0.24
N GLU A 87 0.71 -13.77 -1.50
CA GLU A 87 1.74 -14.02 -2.51
C GLU A 87 2.65 -12.79 -2.65
N LYS A 88 3.95 -13.04 -2.77
CA LYS A 88 4.89 -11.96 -3.06
C LYS A 88 4.73 -11.56 -4.53
N VAL A 89 4.33 -10.31 -4.73
CA VAL A 89 4.30 -9.73 -6.08
C VAL A 89 5.73 -9.46 -6.51
N VAL A 90 6.09 -9.95 -7.67
CA VAL A 90 7.36 -9.60 -8.31
C VAL A 90 7.18 -8.26 -9.01
N PHE A 91 8.05 -7.32 -8.74
CA PHE A 91 8.05 -6.00 -9.37
C PHE A 91 9.47 -5.61 -9.76
N ASP A 92 9.58 -4.72 -10.72
CA ASP A 92 10.87 -4.18 -11.14
C ASP A 92 11.29 -3.05 -10.18
N ASP A 93 12.23 -3.37 -9.30
CA ASP A 93 12.85 -2.37 -8.44
C ASP A 93 13.94 -1.63 -9.23
N VAL A 94 13.62 -0.42 -9.64
CA VAL A 94 14.58 0.47 -10.32
C VAL A 94 15.22 1.48 -9.35
N GLY A 95 15.18 1.18 -8.08
CA GLY A 95 15.79 1.93 -6.98
C GLY A 95 14.94 3.11 -6.50
N PHE A 96 15.54 3.98 -5.72
CA PHE A 96 14.92 5.11 -5.03
C PHE A 96 13.86 5.86 -5.87
N GLY A 97 12.67 6.05 -5.30
CA GLY A 97 11.53 6.74 -5.94
C GLY A 97 10.89 5.93 -7.09
N SER A 98 10.99 4.59 -7.08
CA SER A 98 10.35 3.72 -8.08
C SER A 98 8.96 3.24 -7.68
N GLU A 99 8.62 3.32 -6.41
CA GLU A 99 7.29 2.97 -5.93
C GLU A 99 6.35 4.17 -6.04
N ILE A 100 5.09 3.90 -6.36
CA ILE A 100 4.03 4.92 -6.46
C ILE A 100 3.02 4.66 -5.36
N LEU A 101 2.72 5.70 -4.59
CA LEU A 101 1.58 5.74 -3.70
C LEU A 101 0.38 6.28 -4.46
N LEU A 102 -0.72 5.56 -4.40
CA LEU A 102 -2.01 5.99 -4.92
C LEU A 102 -3.05 5.82 -3.81
N GLY A 103 -3.63 6.92 -3.37
CA GLY A 103 -4.57 6.95 -2.25
C GLY A 103 -5.91 7.59 -2.63
N LEU A 104 -6.95 7.13 -1.95
CA LEU A 104 -8.30 7.68 -1.98
C LEU A 104 -8.78 7.82 -0.55
N ARG A 105 -9.29 9.00 -0.20
CA ARG A 105 -9.90 9.26 1.11
C ARG A 105 -11.10 10.19 0.98
N ASN A 106 -12.17 9.93 1.70
CA ASN A 106 -13.28 10.86 1.80
C ASN A 106 -12.95 11.99 2.79
N SER A 107 -13.05 13.22 2.31
CA SER A 107 -12.93 14.45 3.09
C SER A 107 -14.32 15.03 3.32
N ARG A 108 -14.55 15.62 4.50
CA ARG A 108 -15.82 16.32 4.80
C ARG A 108 -16.04 17.53 3.91
N ASP A 109 -14.95 18.26 3.62
CA ASP A 109 -15.01 19.56 2.95
C ASP A 109 -14.91 19.43 1.42
N PHE A 110 -14.17 18.43 0.93
CA PHE A 110 -13.83 18.28 -0.49
C PHE A 110 -14.40 17.03 -1.14
N GLY A 111 -15.18 16.22 -0.39
CA GLY A 111 -15.63 14.92 -0.88
C GLY A 111 -14.47 13.92 -1.05
N PRO A 112 -14.54 13.03 -2.04
CA PRO A 112 -13.45 12.11 -2.32
C PRO A 112 -12.20 12.85 -2.80
N VAL A 113 -11.10 12.66 -2.10
CA VAL A 113 -9.78 13.23 -2.41
C VAL A 113 -8.85 12.12 -2.83
N LEU A 114 -8.20 12.32 -3.95
CA LEU A 114 -7.19 11.44 -4.52
C LEU A 114 -5.79 11.98 -4.25
N THR A 115 -4.88 11.08 -3.98
CA THR A 115 -3.44 11.36 -3.87
C THR A 115 -2.67 10.46 -4.81
N MET A 116 -1.65 11.00 -5.48
CA MET A 116 -0.68 10.20 -6.23
C MET A 116 0.72 10.80 -6.04
N GLY A 117 1.68 9.99 -5.64
CA GLY A 117 3.03 10.46 -5.33
C GLY A 117 4.03 9.33 -5.28
N SER A 118 5.24 9.63 -4.82
CA SER A 118 6.22 8.60 -4.51
C SER A 118 5.72 7.73 -3.37
N GLY A 119 5.89 6.42 -3.48
CA GLY A 119 5.52 5.42 -2.50
C GLY A 119 6.72 4.84 -1.75
N GLY A 120 6.46 3.78 -0.99
CA GLY A 120 7.47 3.02 -0.27
C GLY A 120 8.11 3.77 0.90
N LEU A 121 9.29 3.33 1.29
CA LEU A 121 10.08 3.95 2.37
C LEU A 121 10.58 5.35 2.01
N ASP A 122 10.53 5.72 0.74
CA ASP A 122 11.04 7.00 0.23
C ASP A 122 10.07 8.17 0.46
N VAL A 123 8.81 7.88 0.81
CA VAL A 123 7.74 8.90 0.96
C VAL A 123 8.12 9.98 1.94
N GLU A 124 8.51 9.61 3.15
CA GLU A 124 8.85 10.57 4.21
C GLU A 124 10.06 11.41 3.82
N TYR A 125 11.07 10.76 3.25
CA TYR A 125 12.28 11.42 2.78
C TYR A 125 11.97 12.42 1.67
N MET A 126 11.15 12.03 0.69
CA MET A 126 10.77 12.87 -0.45
C MET A 126 9.92 14.06 0.02
N ASN A 127 8.92 13.82 0.85
CA ASN A 127 8.05 14.87 1.37
C ASN A 127 8.79 15.91 2.21
N ALA A 128 9.83 15.49 2.95
CA ALA A 128 10.62 16.40 3.78
C ALA A 128 11.60 17.28 3.00
N ARG A 129 11.97 16.90 1.76
CA ARG A 129 13.07 17.53 1.00
C ARG A 129 12.68 18.10 -0.34
N LEU A 130 11.60 17.66 -0.93
CA LEU A 130 11.11 18.20 -2.19
C LEU A 130 10.33 19.50 -1.94
N LYS A 131 10.39 20.38 -2.91
CA LYS A 131 9.55 21.58 -2.94
C LYS A 131 8.08 21.17 -3.03
N GLU A 132 7.21 22.00 -2.50
CA GLU A 132 5.76 21.84 -2.62
C GLU A 132 5.34 21.58 -4.08
N GLY A 133 4.41 20.67 -4.27
CA GLY A 133 3.94 20.26 -5.60
C GLY A 133 4.92 19.37 -6.39
N LYS A 134 6.02 18.87 -5.77
CA LYS A 134 6.99 17.97 -6.44
C LYS A 134 6.98 16.55 -5.91
N ALA A 135 6.42 16.32 -4.72
CA ALA A 135 6.37 15.00 -4.09
C ALA A 135 5.03 14.29 -4.37
N VAL A 136 3.92 15.01 -4.30
CA VAL A 136 2.57 14.43 -4.33
C VAL A 136 1.60 15.35 -5.07
N ALA A 137 0.73 14.77 -5.89
CA ALA A 137 -0.49 15.40 -6.41
C ALA A 137 -1.66 15.09 -5.50
N ILE A 138 -2.47 16.10 -5.21
CA ILE A 138 -3.70 15.97 -4.44
C ILE A 138 -4.82 16.63 -5.23
N ALA A 139 -5.93 15.93 -5.43
CA ALA A 139 -7.07 16.45 -6.18
C ALA A 139 -8.40 15.97 -5.61
N SER A 140 -9.43 16.81 -5.65
CA SER A 140 -10.80 16.34 -5.49
C SER A 140 -11.17 15.50 -6.71
N ALA A 141 -11.75 14.31 -6.48
CA ALA A 141 -12.19 13.44 -7.57
C ALA A 141 -13.17 14.13 -8.53
N HIS A 142 -14.01 15.02 -8.01
CA HIS A 142 -15.00 15.75 -8.81
C HIS A 142 -14.39 16.76 -9.80
N LEU A 143 -13.16 17.21 -9.55
CA LEU A 143 -12.46 18.22 -10.35
C LEU A 143 -11.36 17.62 -11.23
N LEU A 144 -11.23 16.30 -11.25
CA LEU A 144 -10.16 15.61 -11.94
C LEU A 144 -10.65 15.13 -13.32
N ASP A 145 -10.16 15.75 -14.37
CA ASP A 145 -10.25 15.29 -15.75
C ASP A 145 -8.86 14.93 -16.33
N ASP A 146 -8.76 14.54 -17.58
CA ASP A 146 -7.50 14.15 -18.23
C ASP A 146 -6.48 15.30 -18.24
N ALA A 147 -6.92 16.51 -18.56
CA ALA A 147 -6.05 17.69 -18.62
C ALA A 147 -5.50 18.04 -17.24
N ARG A 148 -6.37 18.04 -16.24
CA ARG A 148 -5.98 18.32 -14.86
C ARG A 148 -5.09 17.23 -14.27
N ALA A 149 -5.34 15.97 -14.59
CA ALA A 149 -4.48 14.86 -14.17
C ALA A 149 -3.06 15.02 -14.70
N ARG A 150 -2.89 15.37 -16.00
CA ARG A 150 -1.57 15.66 -16.59
C ARG A 150 -0.89 16.83 -15.90
N GLU A 151 -1.57 17.95 -15.77
CA GLU A 151 -1.04 19.15 -15.13
C GLU A 151 -0.52 18.87 -13.71
N LEU A 152 -1.20 18.02 -12.96
CA LEU A 152 -0.81 17.66 -11.60
C LEU A 152 0.33 16.65 -11.54
N LEU A 153 0.39 15.69 -12.48
CA LEU A 153 1.37 14.60 -12.44
C LEU A 153 2.71 14.98 -13.07
N GLU A 154 2.72 15.72 -14.18
CA GLU A 154 3.95 16.06 -14.91
C GLU A 154 5.02 16.77 -14.07
N PRO A 155 4.69 17.67 -13.12
CA PRO A 155 5.68 18.33 -12.27
C PRO A 155 6.31 17.41 -11.22
N LEU A 156 5.75 16.22 -10.96
CA LEU A 156 6.18 15.36 -9.87
C LEU A 156 7.51 14.67 -10.18
N THR A 157 8.33 14.52 -9.14
CA THR A 157 9.67 13.94 -9.27
C THR A 157 9.62 12.50 -9.76
N PHE A 158 8.67 11.68 -9.26
CA PHE A 158 8.52 10.30 -9.69
C PHE A 158 8.08 10.21 -11.16
N TYR A 159 7.24 11.14 -11.62
CA TYR A 159 6.81 11.20 -13.03
C TYR A 159 8.02 11.40 -13.94
N GLY A 160 8.88 12.36 -13.61
CA GLY A 160 10.13 12.59 -14.36
C GLY A 160 11.04 11.36 -14.40
N LYS A 161 11.06 10.56 -13.34
CA LYS A 161 11.84 9.32 -13.29
C LYS A 161 11.23 8.18 -14.10
N LEU A 162 9.92 7.98 -13.99
CA LEU A 162 9.24 6.80 -14.52
C LEU A 162 8.67 7.01 -15.92
N ALA A 163 8.13 8.18 -16.22
CA ALA A 163 7.35 8.43 -17.43
C ALA A 163 8.01 9.41 -18.42
N ALA A 164 9.02 10.16 -17.99
CA ALA A 164 9.72 11.07 -18.89
C ALA A 164 10.93 10.41 -19.55
N GLU A 165 11.22 10.84 -20.77
CA GLU A 165 12.50 10.53 -21.42
C GLU A 165 13.61 11.37 -20.77
N PHE A 166 14.66 10.71 -20.29
CA PHE A 166 15.77 11.40 -19.64
C PHE A 166 17.11 10.82 -20.08
N ARG A 167 17.98 11.66 -20.66
CA ARG A 167 19.33 11.30 -21.11
C ARG A 167 19.36 10.03 -21.97
N GLY A 168 18.41 9.89 -22.90
CA GLY A 168 18.32 8.74 -23.81
C GLY A 168 17.74 7.47 -23.17
N ARG A 169 17.30 7.52 -21.92
CA ARG A 169 16.51 6.43 -21.31
C ARG A 169 15.07 6.53 -21.75
N LYS A 170 14.53 5.41 -22.20
CA LYS A 170 13.09 5.30 -22.49
C LYS A 170 12.28 5.33 -21.19
N PRO A 171 11.06 5.87 -21.23
CA PRO A 171 10.14 5.78 -20.09
C PRO A 171 9.96 4.33 -19.63
N LEU A 172 9.97 4.11 -18.32
CA LEU A 172 9.68 2.81 -17.70
C LEU A 172 8.17 2.53 -17.72
N VAL A 173 7.38 3.58 -17.59
CA VAL A 173 5.92 3.54 -17.63
C VAL A 173 5.43 4.60 -18.63
N SER A 174 4.46 4.25 -19.47
CA SER A 174 3.85 5.23 -20.36
C SER A 174 3.18 6.35 -19.55
N PRO A 175 3.38 7.64 -19.90
CA PRO A 175 2.65 8.76 -19.32
C PRO A 175 1.14 8.53 -19.28
N LYS A 176 0.59 7.96 -20.36
CA LYS A 176 -0.83 7.62 -20.45
C LYS A 176 -1.27 6.63 -19.36
N VAL A 177 -0.47 5.63 -19.05
CA VAL A 177 -0.81 4.64 -18.00
C VAL A 177 -0.91 5.30 -16.64
N LEU A 178 -0.03 6.24 -16.29
CA LEU A 178 -0.11 6.97 -15.02
C LEU A 178 -1.38 7.81 -14.94
N VAL A 179 -1.69 8.55 -16.00
CA VAL A 179 -2.91 9.37 -16.07
C VAL A 179 -4.16 8.48 -16.01
N ASP A 180 -4.23 7.43 -16.81
CA ASP A 180 -5.37 6.50 -16.83
C ASP A 180 -5.56 5.85 -15.46
N THR A 181 -4.48 5.51 -14.75
CA THR A 181 -4.54 4.92 -13.40
C THR A 181 -5.14 5.91 -12.41
N PHE A 182 -4.70 7.17 -12.44
CA PHE A 182 -5.24 8.22 -11.58
C PHE A 182 -6.74 8.47 -11.84
N LEU A 183 -7.13 8.50 -13.11
CA LEU A 183 -8.54 8.65 -13.51
C LEU A 183 -9.41 7.45 -13.12
N ARG A 184 -8.89 6.23 -13.17
CA ARG A 184 -9.62 5.04 -12.69
C ARG A 184 -9.87 5.09 -11.18
N PHE A 185 -8.95 5.66 -10.39
CA PHE A 185 -9.19 5.91 -8.97
C PHE A 185 -10.27 6.96 -8.73
N ARG A 186 -10.36 7.98 -9.60
CA ARG A 186 -11.49 8.92 -9.62
C ARG A 186 -12.81 8.18 -9.85
N ASP A 187 -12.84 7.28 -10.82
CA ASP A 187 -14.06 6.52 -11.15
C ASP A 187 -14.44 5.58 -10.01
N LEU A 188 -13.46 4.96 -9.34
CA LEU A 188 -13.66 4.19 -8.12
C LEU A 188 -14.24 5.07 -7.01
N ALA A 189 -13.70 6.26 -6.80
CA ALA A 189 -14.20 7.22 -5.82
C ALA A 189 -15.66 7.62 -6.10
N ALA A 190 -16.00 7.86 -7.35
CA ALA A 190 -17.38 8.18 -7.75
C ALA A 190 -18.34 7.02 -7.51
N ALA A 191 -17.91 5.78 -7.80
CA ALA A 191 -18.75 4.60 -7.63
C ALA A 191 -19.02 4.23 -6.17
N PHE A 192 -18.05 4.46 -5.27
CA PHE A 192 -18.08 4.00 -3.87
C PHE A 192 -18.05 5.14 -2.84
N SER A 193 -18.35 6.36 -3.24
CA SER A 193 -18.43 7.49 -2.31
C SER A 193 -19.75 7.49 -1.52
N VAL A 194 -19.74 8.17 -0.37
CA VAL A 194 -20.94 8.43 0.43
C VAL A 194 -22.06 9.14 -0.35
N PHE A 195 -21.70 9.80 -1.45
CA PHE A 195 -22.64 10.56 -2.27
C PHE A 195 -23.25 9.73 -3.41
N SER A 196 -22.76 8.53 -3.67
CA SER A 196 -23.26 7.72 -4.79
C SER A 196 -24.66 7.13 -4.54
N GLY A 197 -25.02 6.87 -3.28
CA GLY A 197 -26.35 6.36 -2.88
C GLY A 197 -26.75 4.99 -3.44
N THR A 198 -25.92 4.39 -4.27
CA THR A 198 -26.25 3.20 -5.06
C THR A 198 -25.50 1.94 -4.62
N THR A 199 -24.54 2.06 -3.73
CA THR A 199 -23.72 0.93 -3.27
C THR A 199 -24.09 0.48 -1.86
N PRO A 200 -24.02 -0.84 -1.57
CA PRO A 200 -24.33 -1.37 -0.23
C PRO A 200 -23.25 -1.04 0.81
N PHE A 201 -22.11 -0.52 0.39
CA PHE A 201 -21.01 -0.08 1.25
C PHE A 201 -20.31 1.14 0.64
N VAL A 202 -19.61 1.87 1.46
CA VAL A 202 -18.85 3.07 1.11
C VAL A 202 -17.37 2.80 1.29
N LEU A 203 -16.56 3.22 0.32
CA LEU A 203 -15.12 3.22 0.45
C LEU A 203 -14.68 4.52 1.12
N GLU A 204 -14.25 4.44 2.37
CA GLU A 204 -13.79 5.61 3.13
C GLU A 204 -12.34 5.95 2.80
N GLU A 205 -11.50 4.92 2.63
CA GLU A 205 -10.09 5.07 2.31
C GLU A 205 -9.59 3.84 1.54
N ALA A 206 -8.72 4.06 0.57
CA ALA A 206 -7.96 3.02 -0.14
C ALA A 206 -6.57 3.53 -0.51
N GLU A 207 -5.57 2.68 -0.33
CA GLU A 207 -4.19 2.90 -0.75
C GLU A 207 -3.65 1.68 -1.52
N VAL A 208 -2.81 1.95 -2.52
CA VAL A 208 -2.17 0.93 -3.36
C VAL A 208 -0.67 1.17 -3.44
#